data_4ae959a8ca0b67bccceeda4da552508d
#
_entry.id   4ae959a8ca0b67bccceeda4da552508d
#
_cell.length_a   1.000
_cell.length_b   1.000
_cell.length_c   1.000
_cell.angle_alpha   90.00
_cell.angle_beta   90.00
_cell.angle_gamma   90.00
#
_symmetry.space_group_name_H-M   'P 1'
#
loop_
_entity.id
_entity.type
_entity.pdbx_description
1 polymer ?
#
loop_
_entity_poly.entity_id
_entity_poly.type
_entity_poly.pdbx_seq_one_letter_code
_entity_poly.pdbx_strand_id
1 'polypeptide(L)'
;MTGDDNRPSKSQRKKEVHALQDLGVELVALSDERLAALELPERLRDAVLEARRITAREARRRQLQYIGKLMRQVDAEPIRAALAALRAQPRG
;
A
#
# COMPACT_ATOMS: atom_id res chain seq x y z
N MET A 1 35.32 -3.53 -4.63
CA MET A 1 34.68 -3.60 -4.67
C MET A 1 33.83 -3.59 -4.71
N THR A 2 33.56 -3.71 -4.50
CA THR A 2 32.71 -3.58 -4.57
C THR A 2 31.80 -3.75 -5.62
N GLY A 3 31.75 -4.34 -6.52
CA GLY A 3 31.00 -4.50 -7.66
C GLY A 3 29.58 -4.79 -7.59
N ASP A 4 29.11 -5.00 -6.50
CA ASP A 4 27.73 -5.34 -6.31
C ASP A 4 26.83 -4.16 -6.20
N ASP A 5 27.31 -3.03 -6.59
CA ASP A 5 26.64 -1.78 -6.35
C ASP A 5 25.32 -1.65 -7.08
N ASN A 6 25.15 -2.38 -8.16
CA ASN A 6 23.91 -2.28 -8.92
C ASN A 6 22.80 -3.15 -8.38
N ARG A 7 23.09 -3.96 -7.39
CA ARG A 7 22.06 -4.81 -6.80
C ARG A 7 21.45 -4.13 -5.60
N PRO A 8 20.12 -4.16 -5.49
CA PRO A 8 19.52 -3.68 -4.25
C PRO A 8 20.01 -4.54 -3.09
N SER A 9 20.42 -3.90 -2.03
CA SER A 9 20.83 -4.59 -0.83
C SER A 9 19.60 -5.18 -0.14
N LYS A 10 19.83 -6.07 0.81
CA LYS A 10 18.73 -6.60 1.61
C LYS A 10 18.00 -5.49 2.35
N SER A 11 18.74 -4.49 2.78
CA SER A 11 18.15 -3.34 3.46
C SER A 11 17.22 -2.56 2.55
N GLN A 12 17.60 -2.39 1.29
CA GLN A 12 16.75 -1.70 0.33
C GLN A 12 15.48 -2.48 0.05
N ARG A 13 15.58 -3.80 -0.07
CA ARG A 13 14.41 -4.63 -0.28
C ARG A 13 13.44 -4.53 0.88
N LYS A 14 13.96 -4.53 2.09
CA LYS A 14 13.13 -4.35 3.27
C LYS A 14 12.43 -3.00 3.26
N LYS A 15 13.14 -1.95 2.88
CA LYS A 15 12.55 -0.63 2.78
C LYS A 15 11.44 -0.58 1.76
N GLU A 16 11.63 -1.24 0.62
CA GLU A 16 10.59 -1.29 -0.40
C GLU A 16 9.35 -2.02 0.08
N VAL A 17 9.54 -3.14 0.75
CA VAL A 17 8.43 -3.91 1.30
C VAL A 17 7.69 -3.09 2.34
N HIS A 18 8.42 -2.44 3.23
CA HIS A 18 7.81 -1.59 4.25
C HIS A 18 7.07 -0.42 3.63
N ALA A 19 7.64 0.18 2.59
CA ALA A 19 6.99 1.29 1.92
C ALA A 19 5.66 0.86 1.31
N LEU A 20 5.61 -0.33 0.74
CA LEU A 20 4.37 -0.85 0.17
C LEU A 20 3.35 -1.18 1.25
N GLN A 21 3.80 -1.71 2.39
CA GLN A 21 2.92 -1.96 3.51
C GLN A 21 2.37 -0.67 4.09
N ASP A 22 3.21 0.36 4.20
CA ASP A 22 2.77 1.66 4.68
C ASP A 22 1.73 2.26 3.74
N LEU A 23 1.93 2.07 2.45
CA LEU A 23 0.96 2.51 1.45
C LEU A 23 -0.36 1.77 1.65
N GLY A 24 -0.31 0.49 1.94
CA GLY A 24 -1.50 -0.30 2.25
C GLY A 24 -2.23 0.21 3.47
N VAL A 25 -1.49 0.58 4.51
CA VAL A 25 -2.08 1.16 5.72
C VAL A 25 -2.80 2.46 5.39
N GLU A 26 -2.20 3.29 4.55
CA GLU A 26 -2.84 4.52 4.13
C GLU A 26 -4.14 4.26 3.38
N LEU A 27 -4.14 3.26 2.50
CA LEU A 27 -5.35 2.90 1.76
C LEU A 27 -6.47 2.46 2.70
N VAL A 28 -6.13 1.65 3.70
CA VAL A 28 -7.10 1.17 4.67
C VAL A 28 -7.67 2.32 5.49
N ALA A 29 -6.89 3.36 5.73
CA ALA A 29 -7.30 4.50 6.53
C ALA A 29 -8.14 5.53 5.76
N LEU A 30 -8.22 5.41 4.45
CA LEU A 30 -8.99 6.36 3.65
C LEU A 30 -10.47 6.22 3.90
N SER A 31 -11.21 7.34 3.73
CA SER A 31 -12.66 7.28 3.75
C SER A 31 -13.17 6.49 2.55
N ASP A 32 -14.40 6.04 2.63
CA ASP A 32 -15.02 5.29 1.53
C ASP A 32 -15.03 6.10 0.24
N GLU A 33 -15.32 7.38 0.34
CA GLU A 33 -15.33 8.27 -0.81
C GLU A 33 -13.97 8.34 -1.49
N ARG A 34 -12.94 8.54 -0.69
CA ARG A 34 -11.60 8.67 -1.24
C ARG A 34 -11.10 7.36 -1.82
N LEU A 35 -11.41 6.26 -1.14
CA LEU A 35 -11.04 4.96 -1.64
C LEU A 35 -11.73 4.68 -2.99
N ALA A 36 -12.99 5.02 -3.09
CA ALA A 36 -13.75 4.83 -4.33
C ALA A 36 -13.21 5.70 -5.46
N ALA A 37 -12.66 6.87 -5.12
CA ALA A 37 -12.08 7.76 -6.12
C ALA A 37 -10.79 7.22 -6.71
N LEU A 38 -10.11 6.35 -6.00
CA LEU A 38 -8.91 5.72 -6.51
C LEU A 38 -9.29 4.56 -7.44
N GLU A 39 -8.61 4.49 -8.56
CA GLU A 39 -8.84 3.40 -9.50
C GLU A 39 -7.96 2.22 -9.13
N LEU A 40 -8.34 1.51 -8.10
CA LEU A 40 -7.59 0.34 -7.65
C LEU A 40 -8.02 -0.90 -8.41
N PRO A 41 -7.10 -1.82 -8.68
CA PRO A 41 -7.51 -3.13 -9.18
C PRO A 41 -8.49 -3.76 -8.20
N GLU A 42 -9.46 -4.47 -8.76
CA GLU A 42 -10.54 -5.04 -7.95
C GLU A 42 -10.02 -5.88 -6.78
N ARG A 43 -9.04 -6.73 -7.07
CA ARG A 43 -8.47 -7.60 -6.05
C ARG A 43 -7.85 -6.81 -4.90
N LEU A 44 -7.14 -5.74 -5.24
CA LEU A 44 -6.52 -4.89 -4.24
C LEU A 44 -7.58 -4.15 -3.42
N ARG A 45 -8.59 -3.63 -4.08
CA ARG A 45 -9.68 -2.93 -3.41
C ARG A 45 -10.40 -3.86 -2.42
N ASP A 46 -10.69 -5.07 -2.86
CA ASP A 46 -11.36 -6.05 -2.01
C ASP A 46 -10.50 -6.35 -0.77
N ALA A 47 -9.20 -6.48 -0.95
CA ALA A 47 -8.30 -6.75 0.17
C ALA A 47 -8.27 -5.59 1.16
N VAL A 48 -8.31 -4.36 0.66
CA VAL A 48 -8.35 -3.18 1.52
C VAL A 48 -9.65 -3.13 2.31
N LEU A 49 -10.76 -3.41 1.65
CA LEU A 49 -12.06 -3.41 2.33
C LEU A 49 -12.13 -4.52 3.38
N GLU A 50 -11.55 -5.66 3.07
CA GLU A 50 -11.50 -6.75 4.02
C GLU A 50 -10.69 -6.37 5.26
N ALA A 51 -9.57 -5.67 5.08
CA ALA A 51 -8.74 -5.23 6.19
C ALA A 51 -9.51 -4.34 7.15
N ARG A 52 -10.44 -3.56 6.64
CA ARG A 52 -11.27 -2.67 7.48
C ARG A 52 -12.20 -3.43 8.40
N ARG A 53 -12.61 -4.61 7.97
CA ARG A 53 -13.52 -5.45 8.76
C ARG A 53 -12.82 -6.23 9.85
N ILE A 54 -11.53 -6.46 9.66
CA ILE A 54 -10.77 -7.28 10.59
C ILE A 54 -10.44 -6.45 11.83
N THR A 55 -10.85 -6.94 12.99
CA THR A 55 -10.56 -6.27 14.25
C THR A 55 -9.43 -6.92 15.02
N ALA A 56 -9.20 -8.22 14.81
CA ALA A 56 -8.11 -8.92 15.49
C ALA A 56 -6.77 -8.45 14.97
N ARG A 57 -5.87 -8.09 15.87
CA ARG A 57 -4.58 -7.51 15.53
C ARG A 57 -3.76 -8.43 14.60
N GLU A 58 -3.67 -9.69 14.94
CA GLU A 58 -2.90 -10.66 14.16
C GLU A 58 -3.46 -10.82 12.75
N ALA A 59 -4.78 -10.96 12.66
CA ALA A 59 -5.43 -11.13 11.37
C ALA A 59 -5.26 -9.88 10.51
N ARG A 60 -5.37 -8.70 11.13
CA ARG A 60 -5.19 -7.45 10.42
C ARG A 60 -3.77 -7.31 9.90
N ARG A 61 -2.80 -7.71 10.71
CA ARG A 61 -1.40 -7.67 10.29
C ARG A 61 -1.17 -8.54 9.07
N ARG A 62 -1.75 -9.74 9.07
CA ARG A 62 -1.64 -10.66 7.93
C ARG A 62 -2.28 -10.07 6.70
N GLN A 63 -3.43 -9.44 6.86
CA GLN A 63 -4.12 -8.82 5.74
C GLN A 63 -3.31 -7.68 5.15
N LEU A 64 -2.67 -6.86 5.99
CA LEU A 64 -1.82 -5.79 5.52
C LEU A 64 -0.61 -6.33 4.77
N GLN A 65 -0.05 -7.44 5.21
CA GLN A 65 1.03 -8.10 4.48
C GLN A 65 0.56 -8.59 3.11
N TYR A 66 -0.64 -9.13 3.06
CA TYR A 66 -1.23 -9.58 1.81
C TYR A 66 -1.44 -8.40 0.86
N ILE A 67 -1.92 -7.27 1.37
CA ILE A 67 -2.08 -6.06 0.56
C ILE A 67 -0.74 -5.62 0.00
N GLY A 68 0.31 -5.65 0.82
CA GLY A 68 1.65 -5.32 0.35
C GLY A 68 2.10 -6.24 -0.77
N LYS A 69 1.78 -7.53 -0.65
CA LYS A 69 2.11 -8.49 -1.68
C LYS A 69 1.37 -8.21 -2.98
N LEU A 70 0.09 -7.86 -2.89
CA LEU A 70 -0.69 -7.50 -4.07
C LEU A 70 -0.11 -6.26 -4.73
N MET A 71 0.33 -5.31 -3.94
CA MET A 71 0.90 -4.08 -4.48
C MET A 71 2.21 -4.31 -5.23
N ARG A 72 2.92 -5.38 -4.90
CA ARG A 72 4.11 -5.74 -5.65
C ARG A 72 3.76 -6.23 -7.05
N GLN A 73 2.56 -6.74 -7.22
CA GLN A 73 2.12 -7.29 -8.50
C GLN A 73 1.48 -6.23 -9.39
N VAL A 74 1.22 -5.06 -8.85
CA VAL A 74 0.64 -3.95 -9.61
C VAL A 74 1.63 -2.81 -9.65
N ASP A 75 1.39 -1.86 -10.55
CA ASP A 75 2.18 -0.64 -10.58
C ASP A 75 1.70 0.27 -9.45
N ALA A 76 2.55 0.47 -8.46
CA ALA A 76 2.20 1.27 -7.29
C ALA A 76 2.33 2.77 -7.55
N GLU A 77 2.99 3.19 -8.62
CA GLU A 77 3.22 4.60 -8.87
C GLU A 77 1.94 5.42 -9.04
N PRO A 78 0.96 4.98 -9.84
CA PRO A 78 -0.29 5.73 -9.93
C PRO A 78 -1.00 5.83 -8.58
N ILE A 79 -0.90 4.79 -7.76
CA ILE A 79 -1.53 4.79 -6.44
C ILE A 79 -0.85 5.81 -5.54
N ARG A 80 0.48 5.84 -5.55
CA ARG A 80 1.23 6.83 -4.78
C ARG A 80 0.91 8.25 -5.21
N ALA A 81 0.83 8.47 -6.52
CA ALA A 81 0.52 9.78 -7.06
C ALA A 81 -0.89 10.21 -6.63
N ALA A 82 -1.84 9.30 -6.69
CA ALA A 82 -3.21 9.59 -6.30
C ALA A 82 -3.30 9.92 -4.81
N LEU A 83 -2.59 9.17 -3.97
CA LEU A 83 -2.58 9.45 -2.54
C LEU A 83 -1.92 10.79 -2.23
N ALA A 84 -0.85 11.12 -2.93
CA ALA A 84 -0.19 12.41 -2.76
C ALA A 84 -1.15 13.55 -3.13
N ALA A 85 -1.90 13.37 -4.20
CA ALA A 85 -2.90 14.35 -4.61
C ALA A 85 -3.99 14.52 -3.55
N LEU A 86 -4.44 13.42 -2.95
CA LEU A 86 -5.43 13.49 -1.90
C LEU A 86 -4.92 14.21 -0.66
N ARG A 87 -3.65 13.99 -0.31
CA ARG A 87 -3.05 14.68 0.83
C ARG A 87 -2.94 16.17 0.59
N ALA A 88 -2.73 16.56 -0.66
CA ALA A 88 -2.59 17.96 -1.01
C ALA A 88 -3.91 18.68 -1.06
N GLN A 89 -5.03 17.96 -1.11
CA GLN A 89 -6.35 18.58 -1.14
C GLN A 89 -6.70 19.12 0.25
N PRO A 90 -7.17 20.35 0.33
CA PRO A 90 -7.64 20.86 1.60
C PRO A 90 -8.86 20.08 2.03
N ARG A 91 -8.97 19.89 3.32
CA ARG A 91 -10.18 19.29 3.88
C ARG A 91 -11.27 20.35 3.86
N GLY A 92 -12.22 20.08 3.01
CA GLY A 92 -13.30 21.04 2.86
C GLY A 92 -14.40 20.87 3.83
#